data_2530821871a78361c4f1b4d28701eaaa
#
_entry.id   2530821871a78361c4f1b4d28701eaaa
#
_cell.length_a   1.000
_cell.length_b   1.000
_cell.length_c   1.000
_cell.angle_alpha   90.00
_cell.angle_beta   90.00
_cell.angle_gamma   90.00
#
_symmetry.space_group_name_H-M   'P 1'
#
loop_
_entity.id
_entity.type
_entity.pdbx_description
1 polymer ?
#
loop_
_entity_poly.entity_id
_entity_poly.type
_entity_poly.pdbx_seq_one_letter_code
_entity_poly.pdbx_strand_id
1 'polypeptide(L)'
;NKNFWYVLIMKKVTMYSGDPCPYCGAAKALLKSKNVEFEEFDIWKDPAKAKEMLQRTNGKRTIPQMFIEDHYIGGNDDLQALNRSGELDKLLA
;
A
#
# COMPACT_ATOMS: atom_id res chain seq x y z
N ASN A 1 -14.49 20.69 8.37
CA ASN A 1 -14.59 19.28 8.10
C ASN A 1 -13.51 18.50 8.82
N LYS A 2 -13.93 17.50 9.57
CA LYS A 2 -13.02 16.67 10.36
C LYS A 2 -11.87 16.09 9.53
N ASN A 3 -12.10 15.94 8.23
CA ASN A 3 -11.16 15.24 7.38
C ASN A 3 -9.88 16.03 7.12
N PHE A 4 -9.92 17.34 7.28
CA PHE A 4 -8.72 18.13 7.02
C PHE A 4 -7.60 17.77 7.99
N TRP A 5 -7.91 17.75 9.28
CA TRP A 5 -6.92 17.38 10.29
C TRP A 5 -6.52 15.91 10.17
N TYR A 6 -7.49 15.06 9.90
CA TYR A 6 -7.24 13.64 9.76
C TYR A 6 -6.24 13.38 8.62
N VAL A 7 -6.45 14.02 7.48
CA VAL A 7 -5.55 13.86 6.34
C VAL A 7 -4.13 14.34 6.67
N LEU A 8 -4.01 15.43 7.42
CA LEU A 8 -2.71 15.99 7.78
C LEU A 8 -1.89 15.08 8.69
N ILE A 9 -2.56 14.29 9.53
CA ILE A 9 -1.88 13.42 10.50
C ILE A 9 -1.75 11.99 10.01
N MET A 10 -2.44 11.63 8.94
CA MET A 10 -2.32 10.29 8.37
C MET A 10 -0.97 10.10 7.69
N LYS A 11 -0.40 8.93 7.90
CA LYS A 11 0.80 8.56 7.16
C LYS A 11 0.43 8.23 5.73
N LYS A 12 1.34 8.53 4.82
CA LYS A 12 1.14 8.28 3.40
C LYS A 12 1.31 6.80 3.11
N VAL A 13 0.31 6.20 2.48
CA VAL A 13 0.38 4.81 2.02
C VAL A 13 0.53 4.81 0.51
N THR A 14 1.49 4.05 0.01
CA THR A 14 1.73 3.90 -1.42
C THR A 14 1.54 2.44 -1.80
N MET A 15 0.82 2.21 -2.90
CA MET A 15 0.62 0.87 -3.43
C MET A 15 1.01 0.81 -4.90
N TYR A 16 1.90 -0.11 -5.22
CA TYR A 16 2.19 -0.45 -6.61
C TYR A 16 1.33 -1.64 -6.99
N SER A 17 0.53 -1.50 -8.02
CA SER A 17 -0.48 -2.49 -8.39
C SER A 17 -0.49 -2.72 -9.90
N GLY A 18 -1.49 -3.44 -10.37
CA GLY A 18 -1.78 -3.66 -11.77
C GLY A 18 -3.24 -4.10 -11.89
N ASP A 19 -3.74 -4.16 -13.10
CA ASP A 19 -5.13 -4.57 -13.33
C ASP A 19 -5.18 -5.47 -14.55
N PRO A 20 -5.63 -6.73 -14.41
CA PRO A 20 -6.27 -7.33 -13.23
C PRO A 20 -5.27 -7.82 -12.18
N CYS A 21 -5.65 -7.74 -10.91
CA CYS A 21 -4.82 -8.23 -9.82
C CYS A 21 -5.70 -8.52 -8.59
N PRO A 22 -6.07 -9.80 -8.38
CA PRO A 22 -6.94 -10.14 -7.24
C PRO A 22 -6.34 -9.80 -5.88
N TYR A 23 -5.03 -10.00 -5.71
CA TYR A 23 -4.38 -9.70 -4.44
C TYR A 23 -4.33 -8.19 -4.19
N CYS A 24 -4.22 -7.39 -5.26
CA CYS A 24 -4.30 -5.94 -5.14
C CYS A 24 -5.69 -5.54 -4.66
N GLY A 25 -6.73 -6.18 -5.18
CA GLY A 25 -8.11 -5.92 -4.74
C GLY A 25 -8.31 -6.22 -3.28
N ALA A 26 -7.77 -7.34 -2.79
CA ALA A 26 -7.88 -7.71 -1.39
C ALA A 26 -7.17 -6.69 -0.49
N ALA A 27 -5.98 -6.25 -0.88
CA ALA A 27 -5.24 -5.25 -0.13
C ALA A 27 -5.98 -3.93 -0.08
N LYS A 28 -6.53 -3.49 -1.23
CA LYS A 28 -7.31 -2.25 -1.28
C LYS A 28 -8.55 -2.33 -0.41
N ALA A 29 -9.24 -3.46 -0.42
CA ALA A 29 -10.44 -3.65 0.41
C ALA A 29 -10.10 -3.49 1.88
N LEU A 30 -8.99 -4.05 2.33
CA LEU A 30 -8.57 -3.93 3.72
C LEU A 30 -8.28 -2.48 4.08
N LEU A 31 -7.49 -1.79 3.26
CA LEU A 31 -7.15 -0.39 3.53
C LEU A 31 -8.40 0.49 3.56
N LYS A 32 -9.33 0.26 2.63
CA LYS A 32 -10.59 1.01 2.61
C LYS A 32 -11.43 0.74 3.84
N SER A 33 -11.43 -0.50 4.34
CA SER A 33 -12.19 -0.84 5.54
C SER A 33 -11.66 -0.12 6.78
N LYS A 34 -10.41 0.32 6.73
CA LYS A 34 -9.78 1.08 7.82
C LYS A 34 -9.83 2.58 7.57
N ASN A 35 -10.52 3.02 6.53
CA ASN A 35 -10.61 4.43 6.13
C ASN A 35 -9.24 5.03 5.80
N VAL A 36 -8.34 4.22 5.29
CA VAL A 36 -6.99 4.65 4.91
C VAL A 36 -7.01 5.05 3.44
N GLU A 37 -6.55 6.26 3.17
CA GLU A 37 -6.33 6.70 1.80
C GLU A 37 -4.94 6.28 1.37
N PHE A 38 -4.80 5.92 0.10
CA PHE A 38 -3.51 5.49 -0.42
C PHE A 38 -3.36 5.97 -1.85
N GLU A 39 -2.11 6.18 -2.23
CA GLU A 39 -1.75 6.51 -3.60
C GLU A 39 -1.41 5.21 -4.34
N GLU A 40 -2.06 5.00 -5.47
CA GLU A 40 -1.92 3.77 -6.23
C GLU A 40 -1.27 4.05 -7.57
N PHE A 41 -0.26 3.23 -7.92
CA PHE A 41 0.40 3.30 -9.23
C PHE A 41 0.26 1.96 -9.93
N ASP A 42 -0.29 1.99 -11.16
CA ASP A 42 -0.41 0.80 -11.98
C ASP A 42 0.89 0.62 -12.75
N ILE A 43 1.69 -0.37 -12.35
CA ILE A 43 3.02 -0.58 -12.93
C ILE A 43 2.97 -1.14 -14.35
N TRP A 44 1.82 -1.68 -14.75
CA TRP A 44 1.67 -2.18 -16.11
C TRP A 44 1.40 -1.05 -17.09
N LYS A 45 0.86 0.06 -16.60
CA LYS A 45 0.58 1.25 -17.43
C LYS A 45 1.69 2.29 -17.34
N ASP A 46 2.52 2.22 -16.29
CA ASP A 46 3.53 3.23 -16.02
C ASP A 46 4.89 2.57 -15.80
N PRO A 47 5.71 2.44 -16.86
CA PRO A 47 7.01 1.78 -16.74
C PRO A 47 7.97 2.46 -15.76
N ALA A 48 7.86 3.78 -15.59
CA ALA A 48 8.70 4.47 -14.61
C ALA A 48 8.35 4.03 -13.19
N LYS A 49 7.07 3.82 -12.92
CA LYS A 49 6.65 3.32 -11.60
C LYS A 49 7.02 1.86 -11.39
N ALA A 50 7.02 1.06 -12.47
CA ALA A 50 7.51 -0.32 -12.38
C ALA A 50 8.98 -0.34 -11.97
N LYS A 51 9.80 0.52 -12.56
CA LYS A 51 11.20 0.64 -12.22
C LYS A 51 11.39 1.12 -10.78
N GLU A 52 10.60 2.12 -10.37
CA GLU A 52 10.62 2.62 -9.00
C GLU A 52 10.32 1.52 -7.99
N MET A 53 9.29 0.71 -8.28
CA MET A 53 8.93 -0.42 -7.42
C MET A 53 10.09 -1.39 -7.26
N LEU A 54 10.75 -1.76 -8.36
CA LEU A 54 11.88 -2.68 -8.29
C LEU A 54 13.01 -2.12 -7.44
N GLN A 55 13.28 -0.83 -7.58
CA GLN A 55 14.34 -0.18 -6.80
C GLN A 55 13.98 -0.13 -5.32
N ARG A 56 12.75 0.24 -5.00
CA ARG A 56 12.31 0.40 -3.60
C ARG A 56 12.14 -0.94 -2.88
N THR A 57 11.84 -2.00 -3.60
CA THR A 57 11.60 -3.32 -3.00
C THR A 57 12.80 -4.25 -3.11
N ASN A 58 13.92 -3.73 -3.61
CA ASN A 58 15.12 -4.53 -3.81
C ASN A 58 14.87 -5.71 -4.76
N GLY A 59 14.13 -5.44 -5.84
CA GLY A 59 13.94 -6.39 -6.93
C GLY A 59 12.68 -7.23 -6.88
N LYS A 60 11.72 -6.94 -6.03
CA LYS A 60 10.45 -7.67 -6.02
C LYS A 60 9.63 -7.32 -7.25
N ARG A 61 9.16 -8.36 -7.96
CA ARG A 61 8.40 -8.20 -9.19
C ARG A 61 6.90 -8.49 -9.03
N THR A 62 6.52 -8.99 -7.86
CA THR A 62 5.10 -9.31 -7.59
C THR A 62 4.33 -8.06 -7.17
N ILE A 63 3.02 -8.09 -7.36
CA ILE A 63 2.11 -7.03 -6.93
C ILE A 63 1.00 -7.63 -6.08
N PRO A 64 0.43 -6.87 -5.14
CA PRO A 64 0.79 -5.49 -4.83
C PRO A 64 2.09 -5.40 -4.03
N GLN A 65 2.72 -4.22 -4.05
CA GLN A 65 3.83 -3.90 -3.15
C GLN A 65 3.47 -2.59 -2.48
N MET A 66 3.61 -2.51 -1.16
CA MET A 66 3.09 -1.40 -0.40
C MET A 66 4.11 -0.81 0.56
N PHE A 67 3.97 0.48 0.80
CA PHE A 67 4.81 1.24 1.72
C PHE A 67 3.93 2.14 2.59
N ILE A 68 4.32 2.30 3.85
CA ILE A 68 3.78 3.33 4.73
C ILE A 68 4.92 4.30 4.97
N GLU A 69 4.82 5.51 4.41
CA GLU A 69 5.94 6.43 4.29
C GLU A 69 7.08 5.69 3.59
N ASP A 70 8.27 5.62 4.17
CA ASP A 70 9.37 4.87 3.60
C ASP A 70 9.47 3.44 4.15
N HIS A 71 8.53 3.04 5.00
CA HIS A 71 8.54 1.72 5.59
C HIS A 71 7.93 0.69 4.64
N TYR A 72 8.72 -0.29 4.25
CA TYR A 72 8.26 -1.33 3.33
C TYR A 72 7.37 -2.34 4.04
N ILE A 73 6.17 -2.52 3.52
CA ILE A 73 5.21 -3.49 4.05
C ILE A 73 5.35 -4.84 3.36
N GLY A 74 5.46 -4.83 2.04
CA GLY A 74 5.45 -6.04 1.24
C GLY A 74 4.18 -6.17 0.43
N GLY A 75 3.77 -7.41 0.20
CA GLY A 75 2.58 -7.72 -0.58
C GLY A 75 1.34 -7.89 0.27
N ASN A 76 0.31 -8.49 -0.36
CA ASN A 76 -0.98 -8.66 0.32
C ASN A 76 -0.87 -9.58 1.55
N ASP A 77 -0.11 -10.66 1.46
CA ASP A 77 0.02 -11.59 2.60
C ASP A 77 0.64 -10.89 3.81
N ASP A 78 1.64 -10.05 3.55
CA ASP A 78 2.29 -9.28 4.61
C ASP A 78 1.33 -8.29 5.23
N LEU A 79 0.55 -7.60 4.39
CA LEU A 79 -0.44 -6.64 4.88
C LEU A 79 -1.50 -7.32 5.76
N GLN A 80 -2.02 -8.46 5.31
CA GLN A 80 -3.03 -9.18 6.05
C GLN A 80 -2.48 -9.70 7.38
N ALA A 81 -1.23 -10.17 7.39
CA ALA A 81 -0.60 -10.63 8.62
C ALA A 81 -0.40 -9.50 9.63
N LEU A 82 0.03 -8.33 9.17
CA LEU A 82 0.17 -7.16 10.03
C LEU A 82 -1.18 -6.75 10.61
N ASN A 83 -2.24 -6.87 9.81
CA ASN A 83 -3.57 -6.55 10.29
C ASN A 83 -4.01 -7.51 11.38
N ARG A 84 -3.80 -8.82 11.17
CA ARG A 84 -4.21 -9.83 12.17
C ARG A 84 -3.48 -9.67 13.50
N SER A 85 -2.22 -9.24 13.45
CA SER A 85 -1.42 -9.07 14.67
C SER A 85 -1.69 -7.75 15.39
N GLY A 86 -2.42 -6.83 14.76
CA GLY A 86 -2.64 -5.48 15.29
C GLY A 86 -1.51 -4.52 14.98
N GLU A 87 -0.44 -4.99 14.34
CA GLU A 87 0.71 -4.14 14.04
C GLU A 87 0.39 -3.09 12.97
N LEU A 88 -0.53 -3.41 12.05
CA LEU A 88 -0.87 -2.48 10.98
C LEU A 88 -1.42 -1.16 11.52
N ASP A 89 -2.30 -1.22 12.51
CA ASP A 89 -2.87 -0.01 13.09
C ASP A 89 -1.80 0.86 13.73
N LYS A 90 -0.79 0.24 14.33
CA LYS A 90 0.34 0.97 14.92
C LYS A 90 1.17 1.65 13.84
N LEU A 91 1.40 0.98 12.72
CA LEU A 91 2.16 1.54 11.62
C LEU A 91 1.43 2.70 10.94
N LEU A 92 0.11 2.64 10.90
CA LEU A 92 -0.71 3.68 10.29
C LEU A 92 -0.92 4.89 11.18
N ALA A 93 -0.71 4.75 12.46
CA ALA A 93 -0.96 5.80 13.44
C ALA A 93 -0.02 7.00 13.30
#